data_71d5fdc41e5f5e5242e01c8f90f375fc
#
_entry.id   71d5fdc41e5f5e5242e01c8f90f375fc
#
_cell.length_a   1.000
_cell.length_b   1.000
_cell.length_c   1.000
_cell.angle_alpha   90.00
_cell.angle_beta   90.00
_cell.angle_gamma   90.00
#
_symmetry.space_group_name_H-M   'P 1'
#
loop_
_entity.id
_entity.type
_entity.pdbx_description
1 polymer ?
#
loop_
_entity_poly.entity_id
_entity_poly.type
_entity_poly.pdbx_seq_one_letter_code
_entity_poly.pdbx_strand_id
1 'polypeptide(L)'
;MDRQAILDKIAAMLRLQESSTFEGESSAAAAMIDKLCKQYGVTVDDATTPQVLEEDYLTTGRMNEAEFMLFCAVARFYDAKGYVYTSKATGRKTSTFKCIGTEAQQIQTFLYYEFLLETMQKECNAALQGEKLLAELQGEEFNKAGFKPNFNKAFVLKVRERLEEMKKERGDHEHKEITAIEVAKKRFGSVKIGGATGNGAAIGSNAGANASLYRQTSGSKTLALCGGH
;
A
#
# COMPACT_ATOMS: atom_id res chain seq x y z
N MET A 1 19.63 -26.28 -4.66
CA MET A 1 19.24 -25.00 -5.25
C MET A 1 17.87 -24.67 -4.69
N ASP A 2 17.66 -23.47 -4.19
CA ASP A 2 16.37 -23.08 -3.62
C ASP A 2 15.31 -23.08 -4.73
N ARG A 3 14.07 -23.52 -4.41
CA ARG A 3 12.95 -23.55 -5.36
C ARG A 3 12.74 -22.18 -6.01
N GLN A 4 12.90 -21.11 -5.24
CA GLN A 4 12.78 -19.75 -5.70
C GLN A 4 13.79 -19.39 -6.78
N ALA A 5 15.07 -19.69 -6.56
CA ALA A 5 16.12 -19.44 -7.55
C ALA A 5 15.88 -20.19 -8.87
N ILE A 6 15.17 -21.31 -8.83
CA ILE A 6 14.79 -22.06 -10.03
C ILE A 6 13.66 -21.35 -10.77
N LEU A 7 12.64 -20.89 -10.06
CA LEU A 7 11.52 -20.14 -10.62
C LEU A 7 11.99 -18.83 -11.26
N ASP A 8 12.87 -18.08 -10.58
CA ASP A 8 13.47 -16.85 -11.10
C ASP A 8 14.27 -17.10 -12.38
N LYS A 9 14.99 -18.22 -12.44
CA LYS A 9 15.75 -18.62 -13.63
C LYS A 9 14.83 -18.98 -14.79
N ILE A 10 13.73 -19.67 -14.54
CA ILE A 10 12.71 -20.00 -15.56
C ILE A 10 12.07 -18.70 -16.07
N ALA A 11 11.69 -17.78 -15.16
CA ALA A 11 11.10 -16.50 -15.52
C ALA A 11 12.06 -15.64 -16.38
N ALA A 12 13.35 -15.62 -16.06
CA ALA A 12 14.37 -14.94 -16.87
C ALA A 12 14.50 -15.55 -18.28
N MET A 13 14.43 -16.88 -18.38
CA MET A 13 14.49 -17.57 -19.68
C MET A 13 13.22 -17.35 -20.52
N LEU A 14 12.05 -17.25 -19.91
CA LEU A 14 10.80 -16.89 -20.61
C LEU A 14 10.90 -15.48 -21.21
N ARG A 15 11.41 -14.50 -20.46
CA ARG A 15 11.64 -13.14 -20.98
C ARG A 15 12.65 -13.15 -22.14
N LEU A 16 13.72 -13.94 -22.04
CA LEU A 16 14.68 -14.10 -23.12
C LEU A 16 14.04 -14.72 -24.36
N GLN A 17 13.20 -15.74 -24.18
CA GLN A 17 12.47 -16.37 -25.30
C GLN A 17 11.53 -15.40 -26.01
N GLU A 18 10.82 -14.54 -25.24
CA GLU A 18 9.89 -13.52 -25.78
C GLU A 18 10.62 -12.36 -26.46
N SER A 19 11.79 -11.98 -25.96
CA SER A 19 12.58 -10.84 -26.48
C SER A 19 13.57 -11.19 -27.58
N SER A 20 13.91 -12.48 -27.74
CA SER A 20 14.90 -12.90 -28.74
C SER A 20 14.33 -12.85 -30.16
N THR A 21 15.06 -12.17 -31.05
CA THR A 21 14.79 -12.15 -32.49
C THR A 21 15.42 -13.31 -33.21
N PHE A 22 16.24 -14.11 -32.52
CA PHE A 22 16.96 -15.26 -33.07
C PHE A 22 16.26 -16.57 -32.71
N GLU A 23 15.78 -17.29 -33.69
CA GLU A 23 15.03 -18.56 -33.52
C GLU A 23 15.84 -19.63 -32.76
N GLY A 24 17.15 -19.65 -32.93
CA GLY A 24 18.06 -20.57 -32.22
C GLY A 24 18.15 -20.29 -30.72
N GLU A 25 18.14 -19.05 -30.29
CA GLU A 25 18.16 -18.66 -28.86
C GLU A 25 16.82 -18.95 -28.21
N SER A 26 15.73 -18.63 -28.88
CA SER A 26 14.37 -18.91 -28.40
C SER A 26 14.17 -20.43 -28.20
N SER A 27 14.62 -21.25 -29.15
CA SER A 27 14.56 -22.70 -29.06
C SER A 27 15.43 -23.27 -27.92
N ALA A 28 16.64 -22.75 -27.75
CA ALA A 28 17.54 -23.15 -26.66
C ALA A 28 16.95 -22.78 -25.27
N ALA A 29 16.35 -21.58 -25.15
CA ALA A 29 15.65 -21.14 -23.92
C ALA A 29 14.48 -22.09 -23.61
N ALA A 30 13.64 -22.42 -24.59
CA ALA A 30 12.51 -23.32 -24.43
C ALA A 30 12.96 -24.74 -23.95
N ALA A 31 14.00 -25.28 -24.55
CA ALA A 31 14.55 -26.57 -24.14
C ALA A 31 15.09 -26.56 -22.70
N MET A 32 15.72 -25.45 -22.27
CA MET A 32 16.23 -25.31 -20.92
C MET A 32 15.09 -25.14 -19.90
N ILE A 33 14.04 -24.40 -20.23
CA ILE A 33 12.83 -24.28 -19.41
C ILE A 33 12.22 -25.67 -19.18
N ASP A 34 11.98 -26.45 -20.25
CA ASP A 34 11.41 -27.79 -20.15
C ASP A 34 12.30 -28.73 -19.28
N LYS A 35 13.61 -28.64 -19.43
CA LYS A 35 14.57 -29.39 -18.60
C LYS A 35 14.48 -29.02 -17.13
N LEU A 36 14.41 -27.73 -16.80
CA LEU A 36 14.32 -27.26 -15.41
C LEU A 36 12.95 -27.64 -14.80
N CYS A 37 11.87 -27.50 -15.53
CA CYS A 37 10.54 -27.90 -15.10
C CYS A 37 10.50 -29.40 -14.75
N LYS A 38 11.02 -30.25 -15.61
CA LYS A 38 11.09 -31.70 -15.37
C LYS A 38 12.02 -32.08 -14.22
N GLN A 39 13.19 -31.44 -14.14
CA GLN A 39 14.19 -31.77 -13.12
C GLN A 39 13.75 -31.40 -11.70
N TYR A 40 13.00 -30.31 -11.56
CA TYR A 40 12.65 -29.75 -10.25
C TYR A 40 11.15 -29.88 -9.92
N GLY A 41 10.35 -30.45 -10.80
CA GLY A 41 8.92 -30.66 -10.60
C GLY A 41 8.14 -29.32 -10.47
N VAL A 42 8.55 -28.30 -11.22
CA VAL A 42 7.90 -26.99 -11.29
C VAL A 42 7.28 -26.80 -12.66
N THR A 43 6.30 -25.90 -12.75
CA THR A 43 5.64 -25.56 -14.02
C THR A 43 6.04 -24.15 -14.47
N VAL A 44 5.80 -23.84 -15.75
CA VAL A 44 5.94 -22.49 -16.28
C VAL A 44 5.00 -21.52 -15.54
N ASP A 45 3.79 -21.96 -15.21
CA ASP A 45 2.82 -21.18 -14.46
C ASP A 45 3.33 -20.81 -13.05
N ASP A 46 4.05 -21.73 -12.38
CA ASP A 46 4.70 -21.42 -11.09
C ASP A 46 5.72 -20.29 -11.21
N ALA A 47 6.42 -20.19 -12.34
CA ALA A 47 7.45 -19.17 -12.58
C ALA A 47 6.88 -17.83 -13.08
N THR A 48 5.70 -17.84 -13.71
CA THR A 48 5.02 -16.65 -14.22
C THR A 48 4.03 -16.07 -13.22
N THR A 49 3.58 -16.87 -12.25
CA THR A 49 2.68 -16.39 -11.19
C THR A 49 3.40 -15.40 -10.29
N PRO A 50 2.90 -14.17 -10.14
CA PRO A 50 3.52 -13.19 -9.26
C PRO A 50 3.60 -13.70 -7.83
N GLN A 51 4.78 -13.62 -7.23
CA GLN A 51 4.95 -14.03 -5.85
C GLN A 51 4.28 -13.06 -4.90
N VAL A 52 3.56 -13.62 -3.93
CA VAL A 52 2.97 -12.87 -2.84
C VAL A 52 3.94 -12.86 -1.66
N LEU A 53 4.45 -11.68 -1.35
CA LEU A 53 5.40 -11.43 -0.29
C LEU A 53 4.72 -10.76 0.89
N GLU A 54 5.36 -10.80 2.05
CA GLU A 54 4.98 -10.03 3.23
C GLU A 54 6.14 -9.16 3.64
N GLU A 55 5.93 -7.85 3.66
CA GLU A 55 6.95 -6.89 4.07
C GLU A 55 6.51 -6.02 5.23
N ASP A 56 7.50 -5.64 6.04
CA ASP A 56 7.39 -4.66 7.12
C ASP A 56 7.60 -3.27 6.54
N TYR A 57 6.59 -2.41 6.70
CA TYR A 57 6.70 -1.05 6.19
C TYR A 57 7.17 -0.06 7.27
N LEU A 58 6.47 -0.02 8.39
CA LEU A 58 6.71 0.96 9.44
C LEU A 58 6.54 0.33 10.82
N THR A 59 7.55 0.50 11.67
CA THR A 59 7.46 0.12 13.09
C THR A 59 7.31 1.37 13.95
N THR A 60 6.23 1.45 14.73
CA THR A 60 5.92 2.57 15.61
C THR A 60 5.76 2.12 17.06
N GLY A 61 6.04 3.00 18.02
CA GLY A 61 5.81 2.70 19.44
C GLY A 61 4.31 2.60 19.77
N ARG A 62 3.49 3.48 19.21
CA ARG A 62 2.04 3.49 19.40
C ARG A 62 1.36 3.57 18.03
N MET A 63 0.42 2.67 17.80
CA MET A 63 -0.38 2.68 16.58
C MET A 63 -1.22 3.97 16.51
N ASN A 64 -1.09 4.71 15.39
CA ASN A 64 -2.00 5.77 15.02
C ASN A 64 -3.12 5.15 14.18
N GLU A 65 -4.35 5.21 14.69
CA GLU A 65 -5.50 4.59 14.02
C GLU A 65 -5.76 5.17 12.62
N ALA A 66 -5.67 6.49 12.45
CA ALA A 66 -5.92 7.13 11.16
C ALA A 66 -4.86 6.72 10.12
N GLU A 67 -3.59 6.70 10.49
CA GLU A 67 -2.50 6.27 9.62
C GLU A 67 -2.66 4.80 9.22
N PHE A 68 -3.01 3.94 10.18
CA PHE A 68 -3.27 2.54 9.88
C PHE A 68 -4.48 2.34 8.96
N MET A 69 -5.56 3.09 9.16
CA MET A 69 -6.73 3.08 8.27
C MET A 69 -6.36 3.49 6.85
N LEU A 70 -5.57 4.56 6.72
CA LEU A 70 -5.09 5.04 5.42
C LEU A 70 -4.24 3.97 4.73
N PHE A 71 -3.30 3.37 5.46
CA PHE A 71 -2.47 2.28 4.95
C PHE A 71 -3.30 1.11 4.42
N CYS A 72 -4.30 0.66 5.20
CA CYS A 72 -5.19 -0.41 4.78
C CYS A 72 -6.07 -0.03 3.57
N ALA A 73 -6.51 1.22 3.47
CA ALA A 73 -7.30 1.69 2.35
C ALA A 73 -6.50 1.71 1.05
N VAL A 74 -5.25 2.18 1.12
CA VAL A 74 -4.32 2.20 -0.02
C VAL A 74 -3.92 0.78 -0.43
N ALA A 75 -3.59 -0.09 0.53
CA ALA A 75 -3.26 -1.48 0.23
C ALA A 75 -4.42 -2.18 -0.52
N ARG A 76 -5.66 -2.00 -0.05
CA ARG A 76 -6.85 -2.55 -0.73
C ARG A 76 -7.04 -1.97 -2.14
N PHE A 77 -6.70 -0.72 -2.36
CA PHE A 77 -6.79 -0.08 -3.67
C PHE A 77 -5.86 -0.74 -4.70
N TYR A 78 -4.69 -1.21 -4.26
CA TYR A 78 -3.72 -1.95 -5.08
C TYR A 78 -3.82 -3.48 -4.93
N ASP A 79 -4.96 -4.00 -4.47
CA ASP A 79 -5.21 -5.45 -4.28
C ASP A 79 -4.24 -6.14 -3.32
N ALA A 80 -3.57 -5.36 -2.48
CA ALA A 80 -2.74 -5.83 -1.39
C ALA A 80 -3.54 -5.87 -0.06
N LYS A 81 -2.97 -6.52 0.96
CA LYS A 81 -3.54 -6.58 2.30
C LYS A 81 -2.63 -5.89 3.30
N GLY A 82 -3.07 -4.73 3.79
CA GLY A 82 -2.45 -4.06 4.94
C GLY A 82 -2.96 -4.62 6.26
N TYR A 83 -2.06 -4.82 7.22
CA TYR A 83 -2.40 -5.18 8.59
C TYR A 83 -1.36 -4.67 9.58
N VAL A 84 -1.68 -4.72 10.89
CA VAL A 84 -0.76 -4.34 11.95
C VAL A 84 -0.35 -5.56 12.76
N TYR A 85 0.94 -5.73 12.95
CA TYR A 85 1.50 -6.68 13.90
C TYR A 85 1.93 -5.95 15.16
N THR A 86 1.47 -6.42 16.32
CA THR A 86 1.81 -5.82 17.61
C THR A 86 2.66 -6.77 18.41
N SER A 87 3.87 -6.34 18.78
CA SER A 87 4.79 -7.06 19.66
C SER A 87 4.91 -6.36 21.00
N LYS A 88 5.17 -7.14 22.03
CA LYS A 88 5.52 -6.67 23.40
C LYS A 88 6.94 -7.05 23.76
N ALA A 89 7.84 -7.15 22.80
CA ALA A 89 9.24 -7.41 23.08
C ALA A 89 9.82 -6.28 23.95
N THR A 90 10.63 -6.62 24.94
CA THR A 90 11.32 -5.66 25.83
C THR A 90 10.41 -4.76 26.71
N GLY A 91 9.18 -5.20 27.03
CA GLY A 91 8.27 -4.45 27.92
C GLY A 91 7.57 -3.25 27.25
N ARG A 92 7.97 -2.86 26.05
CA ARG A 92 7.31 -1.81 25.26
C ARG A 92 6.45 -2.43 24.16
N LYS A 93 5.26 -1.86 23.97
CA LYS A 93 4.37 -2.25 22.88
C LYS A 93 4.82 -1.54 21.61
N THR A 94 5.20 -2.31 20.59
CA THR A 94 5.50 -1.81 19.25
C THR A 94 4.45 -2.30 18.26
N SER A 95 4.15 -1.50 17.28
CA SER A 95 3.20 -1.83 16.21
C SER A 95 3.92 -1.68 14.87
N THR A 96 3.92 -2.74 14.07
CA THR A 96 4.53 -2.76 12.73
C THR A 96 3.42 -2.87 11.70
N PHE A 97 3.39 -1.95 10.75
CA PHE A 97 2.50 -2.05 9.59
C PHE A 97 3.13 -3.01 8.60
N LYS A 98 2.34 -3.97 8.15
CA LYS A 98 2.76 -5.01 7.24
C LYS A 98 1.88 -5.03 6.02
N CYS A 99 2.47 -5.32 4.86
CA CYS A 99 1.77 -5.47 3.60
C CYS A 99 1.97 -6.88 3.02
N ILE A 100 0.88 -7.52 2.63
CA ILE A 100 0.88 -8.77 1.88
C ILE A 100 0.43 -8.45 0.46
N GLY A 101 1.24 -8.80 -0.51
CA GLY A 101 0.97 -8.57 -1.93
C GLY A 101 2.18 -8.91 -2.78
N THR A 102 2.06 -8.74 -4.09
CA THR A 102 3.23 -8.79 -4.99
C THR A 102 4.15 -7.61 -4.72
N GLU A 103 5.41 -7.71 -5.12
CA GLU A 103 6.39 -6.61 -4.98
C GLU A 103 5.86 -5.30 -5.58
N ALA A 104 5.27 -5.35 -6.78
CA ALA A 104 4.68 -4.17 -7.42
C ALA A 104 3.54 -3.56 -6.61
N GLN A 105 2.64 -4.38 -6.05
CA GLN A 105 1.54 -3.93 -5.20
C GLN A 105 2.06 -3.30 -3.91
N GLN A 106 3.10 -3.86 -3.31
CA GLN A 106 3.73 -3.33 -2.10
C GLN A 106 4.38 -1.97 -2.36
N ILE A 107 5.20 -1.85 -3.42
CA ILE A 107 5.85 -0.59 -3.81
C ILE A 107 4.79 0.49 -4.07
N GLN A 108 3.74 0.18 -4.85
CA GLN A 108 2.65 1.12 -5.12
C GLN A 108 1.91 1.53 -3.84
N THR A 109 1.65 0.55 -2.96
CA THR A 109 1.00 0.82 -1.66
C THR A 109 1.83 1.78 -0.82
N PHE A 110 3.13 1.53 -0.68
CA PHE A 110 4.01 2.35 0.16
C PHE A 110 4.15 3.77 -0.38
N LEU A 111 4.44 3.92 -1.67
CA LEU A 111 4.61 5.24 -2.30
C LEU A 111 3.32 6.08 -2.25
N TYR A 112 2.18 5.46 -2.47
CA TYR A 112 0.92 6.18 -2.46
C TYR A 112 0.43 6.49 -1.05
N TYR A 113 0.69 5.59 -0.10
CA TYR A 113 0.43 5.84 1.31
C TYR A 113 1.25 7.03 1.83
N GLU A 114 2.54 7.11 1.54
CA GLU A 114 3.39 8.23 1.94
C GLU A 114 2.88 9.56 1.38
N PHE A 115 2.53 9.58 0.10
CA PHE A 115 1.96 10.76 -0.54
C PHE A 115 0.67 11.24 0.14
N LEU A 116 -0.27 10.33 0.42
CA LEU A 116 -1.54 10.67 1.08
C LEU A 116 -1.35 11.02 2.55
N LEU A 117 -0.40 10.40 3.24
CA LEU A 117 -0.04 10.72 4.62
C LEU A 117 0.51 12.14 4.72
N GLU A 118 1.44 12.53 3.85
CA GLU A 118 1.99 13.87 3.77
C GLU A 118 0.88 14.91 3.46
N THR A 119 0.01 14.60 2.51
CA THR A 119 -1.14 15.43 2.17
C THR A 119 -2.05 15.63 3.38
N MET A 120 -2.44 14.55 4.07
CA MET A 120 -3.27 14.61 5.27
C MET A 120 -2.63 15.47 6.37
N GLN A 121 -1.34 15.31 6.61
CA GLN A 121 -0.61 16.08 7.64
C GLN A 121 -0.54 17.56 7.29
N LYS A 122 -0.28 17.90 6.03
CA LYS A 122 -0.24 19.27 5.52
C LYS A 122 -1.60 19.97 5.66
N GLU A 123 -2.66 19.32 5.17
CA GLU A 123 -4.02 19.85 5.26
C GLU A 123 -4.49 19.99 6.72
N CYS A 124 -4.18 19.02 7.57
CA CYS A 124 -4.50 19.07 9.00
C CYS A 124 -3.81 20.25 9.70
N ASN A 125 -2.55 20.50 9.39
CA ASN A 125 -1.79 21.60 10.00
C ASN A 125 -2.31 22.97 9.50
N ALA A 126 -2.64 23.10 8.22
CA ALA A 126 -3.23 24.31 7.66
C ALA A 126 -4.61 24.60 8.30
N ALA A 127 -5.47 23.59 8.38
CA ALA A 127 -6.78 23.70 9.01
C ALA A 127 -6.68 24.09 10.50
N LEU A 128 -5.75 23.46 11.23
CA LEU A 128 -5.50 23.78 12.64
C LEU A 128 -5.08 25.24 12.85
N GLN A 129 -4.24 25.79 11.96
CA GLN A 129 -3.83 27.19 12.02
C GLN A 129 -4.99 28.13 11.68
N GLY A 130 -5.80 27.79 10.68
CA GLY A 130 -7.00 28.55 10.31
C GLY A 130 -8.01 28.63 11.44
N GLU A 131 -8.36 27.52 12.05
CA GLU A 131 -9.30 27.47 13.18
C GLU A 131 -8.80 28.21 14.41
N LYS A 132 -7.50 28.15 14.68
CA LYS A 132 -6.89 28.92 15.76
C LYS A 132 -7.01 30.42 15.51
N LEU A 133 -6.73 30.89 14.30
CA LEU A 133 -6.85 32.31 13.93
C LEU A 133 -8.30 32.79 13.99
N LEU A 134 -9.25 31.98 13.54
CA LEU A 134 -10.68 32.29 13.63
C LEU A 134 -11.15 32.44 15.07
N ALA A 135 -10.75 31.53 15.96
CA ALA A 135 -11.06 31.63 17.38
C ALA A 135 -10.47 32.90 18.03
N GLU A 136 -9.21 33.23 17.70
CA GLU A 136 -8.57 34.48 18.18
C GLU A 136 -9.34 35.70 17.72
N LEU A 137 -9.80 35.76 16.46
CA LEU A 137 -10.60 36.87 15.93
C LEU A 137 -11.97 37.01 16.58
N GLN A 138 -12.56 35.88 17.02
CA GLN A 138 -13.87 35.81 17.67
C GLN A 138 -13.79 36.03 19.18
N GLY A 139 -12.58 36.08 19.76
CA GLY A 139 -12.37 36.12 21.19
C GLY A 139 -12.74 34.84 21.92
N GLU A 140 -12.71 33.72 21.19
CA GLU A 140 -13.05 32.39 21.72
C GLU A 140 -11.80 31.57 22.02
N GLU A 141 -11.89 30.67 23.01
CA GLU A 141 -10.81 29.69 23.23
C GLU A 141 -10.88 28.54 22.22
N PHE A 142 -9.80 28.35 21.48
CA PHE A 142 -9.70 27.20 20.57
C PHE A 142 -9.42 25.90 21.32
N ASN A 143 -10.39 24.99 21.31
CA ASN A 143 -10.19 23.64 21.87
C ASN A 143 -9.36 22.77 20.92
N LYS A 144 -8.06 22.73 21.12
CA LYS A 144 -7.10 21.96 20.36
C LYS A 144 -7.20 20.45 20.60
N ALA A 145 -7.75 20.04 21.74
CA ALA A 145 -7.87 18.63 22.12
C ALA A 145 -8.86 17.91 21.19
N GLY A 146 -8.43 16.83 20.58
CA GLY A 146 -9.28 16.07 19.68
C GLY A 146 -9.36 16.56 18.21
N PHE A 147 -8.94 17.83 17.90
CA PHE A 147 -9.03 18.31 16.52
C PHE A 147 -8.25 17.43 15.54
N LYS A 148 -6.95 17.24 15.75
CA LYS A 148 -6.11 16.42 14.85
C LYS A 148 -6.59 14.98 14.69
N PRO A 149 -6.91 14.23 15.76
CA PRO A 149 -7.43 12.88 15.61
C PRO A 149 -8.74 12.80 14.83
N ASN A 150 -9.66 13.72 15.07
CA ASN A 150 -10.94 13.75 14.37
C ASN A 150 -10.79 14.18 12.90
N PHE A 151 -9.96 15.18 12.62
CA PHE A 151 -9.61 15.59 11.26
C PHE A 151 -9.03 14.42 10.48
N ASN A 152 -7.98 13.78 11.01
CA ASN A 152 -7.28 12.69 10.33
C ASN A 152 -8.21 11.51 10.06
N LYS A 153 -9.04 11.13 11.02
CA LYS A 153 -10.03 10.06 10.84
C LYS A 153 -11.04 10.39 9.74
N ALA A 154 -11.61 11.60 9.76
CA ALA A 154 -12.58 12.02 8.76
C ALA A 154 -11.97 12.12 7.34
N PHE A 155 -10.74 12.66 7.25
CA PHE A 155 -9.98 12.70 6.00
C PHE A 155 -9.80 11.28 5.42
N VAL A 156 -9.35 10.35 6.25
CA VAL A 156 -9.10 8.97 5.80
C VAL A 156 -10.38 8.26 5.40
N LEU A 157 -11.47 8.45 6.14
CA LEU A 157 -12.76 7.87 5.77
C LEU A 157 -13.21 8.34 4.38
N LYS A 158 -13.05 9.64 4.10
CA LYS A 158 -13.42 10.20 2.80
C LYS A 158 -12.50 9.77 1.67
N VAL A 159 -11.19 9.74 1.91
CA VAL A 159 -10.21 9.19 0.96
C VAL A 159 -10.51 7.72 0.64
N ARG A 160 -10.81 6.92 1.65
CA ARG A 160 -11.17 5.50 1.46
C ARG A 160 -12.40 5.34 0.56
N GLU A 161 -13.46 6.10 0.82
CA GLU A 161 -14.67 6.09 0.00
C GLU A 161 -14.34 6.37 -1.48
N ARG A 162 -13.56 7.42 -1.74
CA ARG A 162 -13.14 7.79 -3.10
C ARG A 162 -12.25 6.72 -3.76
N LEU A 163 -11.34 6.10 -3.01
CA LEU A 163 -10.52 5.00 -3.52
C LEU A 163 -11.37 3.77 -3.89
N GLU A 164 -12.39 3.48 -3.08
CA GLU A 164 -13.35 2.40 -3.38
C GLU A 164 -14.20 2.71 -4.63
N GLU A 165 -14.61 3.96 -4.82
CA GLU A 165 -15.30 4.43 -6.03
C GLU A 165 -14.41 4.29 -7.27
N MET A 166 -13.18 4.82 -7.22
CA MET A 166 -12.20 4.71 -8.31
C MET A 166 -11.90 3.25 -8.69
N LYS A 167 -11.86 2.36 -7.70
CA LYS A 167 -11.65 0.93 -7.94
C LYS A 167 -12.83 0.31 -8.67
N LYS A 168 -14.05 0.66 -8.30
CA LYS A 168 -15.27 0.21 -9.00
C LYS A 168 -15.33 0.73 -10.44
N GLU A 169 -15.00 2.01 -10.67
CA GLU A 169 -14.99 2.62 -12.00
C GLU A 169 -13.96 1.97 -12.94
N ARG A 170 -12.82 1.52 -12.42
CA ARG A 170 -11.84 0.77 -13.20
C ARG A 170 -12.33 -0.62 -13.64
N GLY A 171 -13.44 -1.08 -13.08
CA GLY A 171 -13.93 -2.45 -13.33
C GLY A 171 -13.03 -3.53 -12.73
N ASP A 172 -12.17 -3.14 -11.82
CA ASP A 172 -11.32 -4.06 -11.08
C ASP A 172 -12.19 -4.94 -10.18
N HIS A 173 -12.73 -6.00 -10.76
CA HIS A 173 -13.23 -7.12 -10.01
C HIS A 173 -12.04 -7.66 -9.24
N GLU A 174 -12.16 -7.65 -7.89
CA GLU A 174 -11.12 -8.13 -6.99
C GLU A 174 -10.34 -9.28 -7.64
N HIS A 175 -9.03 -9.08 -7.87
CA HIS A 175 -8.12 -10.19 -8.09
C HIS A 175 -8.06 -11.00 -6.79
N LYS A 176 -9.13 -11.77 -6.57
CA LYS A 176 -9.42 -12.47 -5.30
C LYS A 176 -8.43 -13.57 -4.99
N GLU A 177 -7.71 -14.06 -6.01
CA GLU A 177 -7.05 -15.34 -5.87
C GLU A 177 -5.70 -15.28 -5.16
N ILE A 178 -4.81 -14.37 -5.52
CA ILE A 178 -3.42 -14.41 -5.02
C ILE A 178 -3.36 -13.93 -3.57
N THR A 179 -3.96 -12.78 -3.26
CA THR A 179 -3.96 -12.24 -1.90
C THR A 179 -4.86 -13.05 -0.97
N ALA A 180 -5.93 -13.66 -1.48
CA ALA A 180 -6.84 -14.48 -0.69
C ALA A 180 -6.18 -15.75 -0.15
N ILE A 181 -5.32 -16.39 -0.93
CA ILE A 181 -4.62 -17.62 -0.51
C ILE A 181 -3.69 -17.33 0.67
N GLU A 182 -2.88 -16.29 0.59
CA GLU A 182 -1.95 -15.91 1.69
C GLU A 182 -2.69 -15.33 2.90
N VAL A 183 -3.73 -14.54 2.67
CA VAL A 183 -4.58 -14.00 3.75
C VAL A 183 -5.34 -15.10 4.48
N ALA A 184 -5.83 -16.13 3.78
CA ALA A 184 -6.53 -17.26 4.39
C ALA A 184 -5.65 -18.11 5.32
N LYS A 185 -4.33 -18.13 5.12
CA LYS A 185 -3.37 -18.82 5.98
C LYS A 185 -3.15 -18.10 7.32
N LYS A 186 -3.54 -16.84 7.44
CA LYS A 186 -3.33 -16.00 8.63
C LYS A 186 -4.65 -15.67 9.30
N ARG A 187 -4.66 -15.68 10.65
CA ARG A 187 -5.80 -15.22 11.44
C ARG A 187 -5.59 -13.74 11.78
N PHE A 188 -6.45 -12.88 11.21
CA PHE A 188 -6.46 -11.45 11.52
C PHE A 188 -7.53 -11.14 12.56
N GLY A 189 -7.15 -10.39 13.60
CA GLY A 189 -8.11 -9.75 14.51
C GLY A 189 -8.71 -8.50 13.85
N SER A 190 -9.86 -8.07 14.32
CA SER A 190 -10.46 -6.78 13.92
C SER A 190 -9.99 -5.65 14.82
N VAL A 191 -9.59 -4.53 14.22
CA VAL A 191 -9.36 -3.28 14.95
C VAL A 191 -10.66 -2.48 14.92
N LYS A 192 -11.23 -2.22 16.10
CA LYS A 192 -12.40 -1.32 16.21
C LYS A 192 -11.92 0.11 16.05
N ILE A 193 -12.45 0.81 15.07
CA ILE A 193 -12.13 2.19 14.75
C ILE A 193 -13.35 3.05 15.12
N GLY A 194 -13.16 4.00 16.02
CA GLY A 194 -14.21 4.94 16.40
C GLY A 194 -14.51 5.94 15.28
N GLY A 195 -15.73 6.49 15.25
CA GLY A 195 -16.11 7.56 14.34
C GLY A 195 -15.33 8.86 14.62
N ALA A 196 -15.31 9.77 13.65
CA ALA A 196 -14.81 11.13 13.80
C ALA A 196 -15.95 12.05 14.23
N THR A 197 -15.72 12.98 15.15
CA THR A 197 -16.72 13.91 15.69
C THR A 197 -16.14 15.33 15.86
N GLY A 198 -17.02 16.33 15.94
CA GLY A 198 -16.64 17.73 16.17
C GLY A 198 -16.12 18.46 14.93
N ASN A 199 -15.67 19.73 15.12
CA ASN A 199 -15.28 20.62 14.01
C ASN A 199 -14.17 20.06 13.15
N GLY A 200 -13.17 19.42 13.75
CA GLY A 200 -12.09 18.78 13.00
C GLY A 200 -12.59 17.68 12.03
N ALA A 201 -13.70 17.01 12.34
CA ALA A 201 -14.26 15.98 11.46
C ALA A 201 -14.86 16.55 10.17
N ALA A 202 -15.61 17.65 10.25
CA ALA A 202 -16.20 18.29 9.07
C ALA A 202 -15.11 18.81 8.12
N ILE A 203 -14.11 19.51 8.66
CA ILE A 203 -13.01 20.05 7.88
C ILE A 203 -12.15 18.93 7.29
N GLY A 204 -11.86 17.88 8.06
CA GLY A 204 -11.10 16.71 7.59
C GLY A 204 -11.82 15.96 6.47
N SER A 205 -13.15 15.83 6.54
CA SER A 205 -13.95 15.22 5.47
C SER A 205 -13.89 16.05 4.18
N ASN A 206 -14.01 17.39 4.28
CA ASN A 206 -13.88 18.27 3.12
C ASN A 206 -12.47 18.23 2.51
N ALA A 207 -11.44 18.25 3.34
CA ALA A 207 -10.05 18.10 2.88
C ALA A 207 -9.83 16.76 2.17
N GLY A 208 -10.37 15.66 2.70
CA GLY A 208 -10.31 14.34 2.07
C GLY A 208 -11.07 14.27 0.75
N ALA A 209 -12.22 14.99 0.64
CA ALA A 209 -12.97 15.08 -0.60
C ALA A 209 -12.21 15.85 -1.69
N ASN A 210 -11.42 16.87 -1.32
CA ASN A 210 -10.65 17.69 -2.23
C ASN A 210 -9.21 17.22 -2.44
N ALA A 211 -8.73 16.22 -1.68
CA ALA A 211 -7.40 15.68 -1.84
C ALA A 211 -7.18 15.16 -3.26
N SER A 212 -6.05 15.51 -3.87
CA SER A 212 -5.66 14.95 -5.16
C SER A 212 -5.35 13.46 -4.97
N LEU A 213 -6.15 12.58 -5.56
CA LEU A 213 -5.89 11.15 -5.59
C LEU A 213 -5.08 10.74 -6.82
N TYR A 214 -4.95 11.63 -7.78
CA TYR A 214 -4.05 11.44 -8.91
C TYR A 214 -2.69 12.03 -8.53
N ARG A 215 -1.70 11.17 -8.32
CA ARG A 215 -0.32 11.64 -8.27
C ARG A 215 -0.08 12.36 -9.59
N GLN A 216 0.08 13.68 -9.53
CA GLN A 216 0.43 14.44 -10.71
C GLN A 216 1.78 13.93 -11.20
N THR A 217 1.77 13.12 -12.24
CA THR A 217 2.96 12.69 -12.98
C THR A 217 3.51 13.83 -13.85
N SER A 218 2.90 15.00 -13.80
CA SER A 218 3.33 16.22 -14.47
C SER A 218 4.23 17.04 -13.56
N GLY A 219 5.48 16.64 -13.45
CA GLY A 219 6.49 17.43 -12.73
C GLY A 219 7.69 16.57 -12.37
N SER A 220 8.40 16.11 -13.39
CA SER A 220 9.85 15.94 -13.42
C SER A 220 10.56 15.70 -12.07
N LYS A 221 10.45 14.50 -11.55
CA LYS A 221 11.60 13.78 -10.97
C LYS A 221 11.49 12.36 -11.48
N THR A 222 12.06 12.12 -12.63
CA THR A 222 12.52 10.80 -13.05
C THR A 222 13.36 10.28 -11.89
N LEU A 223 12.83 9.34 -11.12
CA LEU A 223 13.66 8.50 -10.27
C LEU A 223 14.57 7.77 -11.26
N ALA A 224 15.79 8.26 -11.39
CA ALA A 224 16.85 7.51 -12.02
C ALA A 224 16.94 6.21 -11.20
N LEU A 225 16.49 5.12 -11.80
CA LEU A 225 16.86 3.79 -11.38
C LEU A 225 18.38 3.78 -11.49
N CYS A 226 19.06 3.85 -10.36
CA CYS A 226 20.49 3.63 -10.28
C CYS A 226 20.72 2.20 -10.71
N GLY A 227 21.02 2.01 -12.00
CA GLY A 227 21.67 0.83 -12.51
C GLY A 227 23.05 0.77 -11.84
N GLY A 228 23.18 -0.07 -10.83
CA GLY A 228 24.47 -0.43 -10.27
C GLY A 228 25.20 -1.33 -11.26
N HIS A 229 26.43 -0.97 -11.55
CA HIS A 229 27.43 -1.79 -12.21
C HIS A 229 27.74 -3.06 -11.40
#